data_f4190bc577f271fa2d78d21ed2cb969b
#
_entry.id   f4190bc577f271fa2d78d21ed2cb969b
#
_cell.length_a   1.000
_cell.length_b   1.000
_cell.length_c   1.000
_cell.angle_alpha   90.00
_cell.angle_beta   90.00
_cell.angle_gamma   90.00
#
_symmetry.space_group_name_H-M   'P 1'
#
loop_
_entity.id
_entity.type
_entity.pdbx_description
1 polymer ?
#
loop_
_entity_poly.entity_id
_entity_poly.type
_entity_poly.pdbx_seq_one_letter_code
_entity_poly.pdbx_strand_id
1 'polypeptide(L)'
;MNKANHGNDDTNNKNNLDTVKNNVEANCNNELDSGKMTPETSAKEDTILVPYNDSYKQKVFDFTDKCFDELGKKFDPSGRHYFYNDIENYFVVFYCLLYQDRLIGTAALKIIDEFTVELKAMYLDQEYRGQGLGRELMGKVISEAKRLGYKSIVLDSMSQYKSALKLYEKTGFKNTERYNDNMYADVFMRLDL
;
A
#
# COMPACT_ATOMS: atom_id res chain seq x y z
N MET A 1 27.01 30.89 -20.20
CA MET A 1 25.60 30.67 -20.54
C MET A 1 25.41 29.21 -20.88
N ASN A 2 25.11 28.38 -19.91
CA ASN A 2 24.77 26.95 -20.13
C ASN A 2 23.38 26.72 -19.55
N LYS A 3 22.42 26.46 -20.45
CA LYS A 3 21.09 25.97 -20.07
C LYS A 3 21.20 24.46 -19.85
N ALA A 4 20.97 24.02 -18.61
CA ALA A 4 20.79 22.62 -18.29
C ALA A 4 19.40 22.18 -18.79
N ASN A 5 19.38 21.14 -19.63
CA ASN A 5 18.19 20.43 -20.08
C ASN A 5 17.70 19.53 -18.92
N HIS A 6 16.56 19.86 -18.31
CA HIS A 6 15.79 18.95 -17.46
C HIS A 6 14.61 18.45 -18.29
N GLY A 7 14.74 17.28 -18.81
CA GLY A 7 13.64 16.59 -19.50
C GLY A 7 14.09 15.23 -19.98
N ASN A 8 13.80 14.17 -19.20
CA ASN A 8 13.64 12.79 -19.72
C ASN A 8 13.51 11.72 -18.60
N ASP A 9 12.75 11.98 -17.54
CA ASP A 9 12.54 10.92 -16.51
C ASP A 9 11.11 10.36 -16.49
N ASP A 10 10.11 11.10 -17.01
CA ASP A 10 8.70 10.68 -16.89
C ASP A 10 8.27 9.59 -17.88
N THR A 11 8.92 9.44 -19.02
CA THR A 11 8.51 8.47 -20.07
C THR A 11 8.91 7.04 -19.76
N ASN A 12 10.04 6.83 -19.11
CA ASN A 12 10.49 5.48 -18.72
C ASN A 12 9.66 4.90 -17.56
N ASN A 13 9.16 5.76 -16.66
CA ASN A 13 8.34 5.32 -15.54
C ASN A 13 6.92 4.89 -15.98
N LYS A 14 6.34 5.57 -16.99
CA LYS A 14 5.02 5.20 -17.54
C LYS A 14 5.04 3.85 -18.25
N ASN A 15 6.03 3.58 -19.08
CA ASN A 15 6.12 2.33 -19.83
C ASN A 15 6.29 1.11 -18.90
N ASN A 16 6.99 1.27 -17.80
CA ASN A 16 7.17 0.19 -16.80
C ASN A 16 5.88 -0.04 -15.99
N LEU A 17 5.14 1.03 -15.71
CA LEU A 17 3.86 0.96 -15.01
C LEU A 17 2.80 0.22 -15.84
N ASP A 18 2.69 0.52 -17.14
CA ASP A 18 1.69 -0.08 -18.02
C ASP A 18 1.96 -1.57 -18.28
N THR A 19 3.22 -1.96 -18.44
CA THR A 19 3.61 -3.37 -18.61
C THR A 19 3.30 -4.22 -17.37
N VAL A 20 3.49 -3.63 -16.18
CA VAL A 20 3.22 -4.31 -14.90
C VAL A 20 1.72 -4.44 -14.64
N LYS A 21 0.93 -3.44 -14.97
CA LYS A 21 -0.54 -3.46 -14.83
C LYS A 21 -1.20 -4.56 -15.65
N ASN A 22 -0.81 -4.72 -16.91
CA ASN A 22 -1.35 -5.77 -17.78
C ASN A 22 -1.11 -7.18 -17.23
N ASN A 23 -0.06 -7.39 -16.45
CA ASN A 23 0.21 -8.67 -15.78
C ASN A 23 -0.60 -8.87 -14.48
N VAL A 24 -1.08 -7.79 -13.85
CA VAL A 24 -1.94 -7.87 -12.64
C VAL A 24 -3.37 -8.24 -13.01
N GLU A 25 -3.91 -7.67 -14.08
CA GLU A 25 -5.30 -7.89 -14.53
C GLU A 25 -5.55 -9.32 -15.02
N ALA A 26 -4.56 -9.95 -15.67
CA ALA A 26 -4.71 -11.29 -16.24
C ALA A 26 -4.89 -12.43 -15.22
N ASN A 27 -4.59 -12.22 -13.93
CA ASN A 27 -4.62 -13.26 -12.90
C ASN A 27 -5.79 -13.13 -11.90
N CYS A 28 -6.68 -12.15 -12.04
CA CYS A 28 -7.77 -11.90 -11.07
C CYS A 28 -9.10 -12.65 -11.37
N ASN A 29 -9.16 -13.48 -12.43
CA ASN A 29 -10.44 -14.05 -12.91
C ASN A 29 -10.77 -15.45 -12.42
N ASN A 30 -10.15 -16.00 -11.38
CA ASN A 30 -10.52 -17.31 -10.85
C ASN A 30 -10.76 -17.26 -9.34
N GLU A 31 -11.95 -17.80 -8.97
CA GLU A 31 -12.46 -18.16 -7.66
C GLU A 31 -13.43 -17.21 -6.97
N LEU A 32 -14.71 -17.38 -7.33
CA LEU A 32 -15.85 -17.10 -6.48
C LEU A 32 -16.54 -18.43 -6.17
N ASP A 33 -16.34 -18.98 -4.98
CA ASP A 33 -17.11 -20.08 -4.47
C ASP A 33 -18.04 -19.61 -3.34
N SER A 34 -19.31 -19.97 -3.43
CA SER A 34 -20.40 -19.54 -2.56
C SER A 34 -20.67 -20.61 -1.49
N GLY A 35 -20.26 -20.34 -0.24
CA GLY A 35 -20.50 -21.23 0.93
C GLY A 35 -21.25 -20.55 2.08
N LYS A 36 -22.19 -21.26 2.66
CA LYS A 36 -23.21 -20.85 3.67
C LYS A 36 -22.63 -20.38 5.01
N MET A 37 -23.26 -19.33 5.57
CA MET A 37 -22.97 -18.74 6.89
C MET A 37 -23.40 -19.62 8.07
N THR A 38 -22.55 -19.67 9.11
CA THR A 38 -22.88 -20.06 10.50
C THR A 38 -22.39 -18.96 11.46
N PRO A 39 -23.06 -18.66 12.58
CA PRO A 39 -22.72 -17.52 13.44
C PRO A 39 -21.63 -17.94 14.44
N GLU A 40 -20.47 -17.34 14.29
CA GLU A 40 -19.28 -17.20 15.17
C GLU A 40 -17.97 -17.21 14.37
N THR A 41 -17.99 -16.58 13.19
CA THR A 41 -16.82 -16.39 12.35
C THR A 41 -16.07 -15.14 12.81
N SER A 42 -14.78 -15.25 13.06
CA SER A 42 -13.96 -14.06 13.33
C SER A 42 -14.05 -13.11 12.13
N ALA A 43 -14.03 -11.81 12.34
CA ALA A 43 -14.11 -10.82 11.25
C ALA A 43 -13.12 -11.11 10.10
N LYS A 44 -12.07 -11.86 10.39
CA LYS A 44 -11.05 -12.29 9.43
C LYS A 44 -11.59 -13.24 8.35
N GLU A 45 -12.56 -14.10 8.64
CA GLU A 45 -13.12 -15.06 7.68
C GLU A 45 -14.06 -14.39 6.66
N ASP A 46 -14.61 -13.23 7.01
CA ASP A 46 -15.50 -12.44 6.15
C ASP A 46 -14.80 -11.27 5.45
N THR A 47 -13.47 -11.17 5.55
CA THR A 47 -12.73 -10.11 4.85
C THR A 47 -12.31 -10.55 3.45
N ILE A 48 -12.38 -9.61 2.50
CA ILE A 48 -11.94 -9.82 1.12
C ILE A 48 -10.83 -8.82 0.81
N LEU A 49 -9.71 -9.32 0.32
CA LEU A 49 -8.58 -8.52 -0.12
C LEU A 49 -8.60 -8.41 -1.66
N VAL A 50 -8.91 -7.22 -2.17
CA VAL A 50 -9.07 -6.96 -3.60
C VAL A 50 -8.08 -5.90 -4.08
N PRO A 51 -7.63 -5.97 -5.36
CA PRO A 51 -6.91 -4.87 -5.96
C PRO A 51 -7.82 -3.64 -6.08
N TYR A 52 -7.21 -2.45 -5.95
CA TYR A 52 -7.90 -1.20 -6.19
C TYR A 52 -8.39 -1.10 -7.63
N ASN A 53 -9.55 -0.49 -7.79
CA ASN A 53 -10.04 0.10 -9.02
C ASN A 53 -10.83 1.37 -8.70
N ASP A 54 -11.14 2.20 -9.67
CA ASP A 54 -11.78 3.51 -9.46
C ASP A 54 -13.14 3.46 -8.77
N SER A 55 -13.83 2.33 -8.76
CA SER A 55 -15.10 2.18 -8.00
C SER A 55 -14.88 2.27 -6.49
N TYR A 56 -13.67 2.03 -6.00
CA TYR A 56 -13.30 2.16 -4.59
C TYR A 56 -12.79 3.55 -4.21
N LYS A 57 -12.63 4.47 -5.16
CA LYS A 57 -11.98 5.78 -4.93
C LYS A 57 -12.57 6.53 -3.75
N GLN A 58 -13.88 6.70 -3.71
CA GLN A 58 -14.54 7.40 -2.61
C GLN A 58 -14.34 6.67 -1.27
N LYS A 59 -14.47 5.33 -1.26
CA LYS A 59 -14.22 4.53 -0.04
C LYS A 59 -12.78 4.71 0.46
N VAL A 60 -11.79 4.78 -0.45
CA VAL A 60 -10.38 5.01 -0.09
C VAL A 60 -10.19 6.41 0.48
N PHE A 61 -10.84 7.43 -0.08
CA PHE A 61 -10.76 8.80 0.44
C PHE A 61 -11.33 8.88 1.85
N ASP A 62 -12.56 8.40 2.06
CA ASP A 62 -13.25 8.44 3.36
C ASP A 62 -12.47 7.64 4.42
N PHE A 63 -11.97 6.46 4.05
CA PHE A 63 -11.17 5.63 4.93
C PHE A 63 -9.83 6.27 5.29
N THR A 64 -9.15 6.86 4.31
CA THR A 64 -7.87 7.52 4.54
C THR A 64 -8.05 8.75 5.42
N ASP A 65 -9.07 9.55 5.18
CA ASP A 65 -9.40 10.72 6.01
C ASP A 65 -9.65 10.31 7.47
N LYS A 66 -10.48 9.28 7.70
CA LYS A 66 -10.68 8.68 9.02
C LYS A 66 -9.37 8.28 9.68
N CYS A 67 -8.50 7.54 8.96
CA CYS A 67 -7.21 7.10 9.50
C CYS A 67 -6.28 8.26 9.85
N PHE A 68 -6.32 9.34 9.08
CA PHE A 68 -5.53 10.54 9.35
C PHE A 68 -6.04 11.28 10.58
N ASP A 69 -7.35 11.42 10.75
CA ASP A 69 -7.97 11.99 11.94
C ASP A 69 -7.58 11.22 13.21
N GLU A 70 -7.61 9.88 13.16
CA GLU A 70 -7.16 9.01 14.26
C GLU A 70 -5.68 9.25 14.63
N LEU A 71 -4.87 9.69 13.68
CA LEU A 71 -3.45 10.03 13.87
C LEU A 71 -3.22 11.49 14.23
N GLY A 72 -4.28 12.30 14.40
CA GLY A 72 -4.21 13.73 14.60
C GLY A 72 -3.60 14.48 13.42
N LYS A 73 -3.81 13.97 12.20
CA LYS A 73 -3.31 14.52 10.94
C LYS A 73 -4.46 14.93 10.04
N LYS A 74 -4.18 15.79 9.06
CA LYS A 74 -5.14 16.18 8.04
C LYS A 74 -4.83 15.46 6.73
N PHE A 75 -5.83 14.80 6.16
CA PHE A 75 -5.77 14.31 4.79
C PHE A 75 -5.94 15.50 3.83
N ASP A 76 -5.03 15.66 2.89
CA ASP A 76 -4.98 16.79 1.96
C ASP A 76 -4.70 16.31 0.54
N PRO A 77 -5.72 15.81 -0.19
CA PRO A 77 -5.58 15.35 -1.56
C PRO A 77 -5.39 16.48 -2.58
N SER A 78 -5.63 17.75 -2.18
CA SER A 78 -5.31 18.92 -3.01
C SER A 78 -3.86 19.36 -2.89
N GLY A 79 -3.14 18.91 -1.86
CA GLY A 79 -1.76 19.25 -1.57
C GLY A 79 -0.87 18.02 -1.47
N ARG A 80 -0.32 17.76 -0.27
CA ARG A 80 0.70 16.72 -0.05
C ARG A 80 0.28 15.28 -0.33
N HIS A 81 -1.03 14.99 -0.38
CA HIS A 81 -1.57 13.65 -0.66
C HIS A 81 -2.22 13.59 -2.05
N TYR A 82 -1.75 14.43 -2.99
CA TYR A 82 -2.29 14.55 -4.35
C TYR A 82 -2.34 13.21 -5.11
N PHE A 83 -1.44 12.30 -4.80
CA PHE A 83 -1.34 10.99 -5.43
C PHE A 83 -2.56 10.09 -5.21
N TYR A 84 -3.40 10.36 -4.23
CA TYR A 84 -4.69 9.68 -4.08
C TYR A 84 -5.71 10.05 -5.17
N ASN A 85 -5.49 11.16 -5.90
CA ASN A 85 -6.37 11.52 -7.03
C ASN A 85 -6.17 10.61 -8.23
N ASP A 86 -5.00 9.95 -8.34
CA ASP A 86 -4.62 9.07 -9.45
C ASP A 86 -3.89 7.82 -8.93
N ILE A 87 -4.60 7.02 -8.14
CA ILE A 87 -4.05 5.84 -7.46
C ILE A 87 -3.48 4.84 -8.46
N GLU A 88 -4.20 4.60 -9.57
CA GLU A 88 -3.83 3.60 -10.58
C GLU A 88 -2.52 3.94 -11.30
N ASN A 89 -2.21 5.21 -11.48
CA ASN A 89 -0.97 5.64 -12.12
C ASN A 89 0.17 5.89 -11.15
N TYR A 90 -0.14 6.15 -9.89
CA TYR A 90 0.89 6.45 -8.89
C TYR A 90 1.46 5.18 -8.23
N PHE A 91 0.63 4.16 -8.01
CA PHE A 91 1.04 2.92 -7.35
C PHE A 91 1.09 1.76 -8.34
N VAL A 92 2.13 0.94 -8.27
CA VAL A 92 2.21 -0.31 -9.04
C VAL A 92 1.31 -1.39 -8.43
N VAL A 93 1.03 -1.29 -7.15
CA VAL A 93 0.12 -2.17 -6.39
C VAL A 93 -0.65 -1.30 -5.40
N PHE A 94 -1.97 -1.46 -5.35
CA PHE A 94 -2.80 -0.93 -4.29
C PHE A 94 -3.89 -1.95 -3.94
N TYR A 95 -3.93 -2.40 -2.70
CA TYR A 95 -4.93 -3.33 -2.21
C TYR A 95 -5.89 -2.67 -1.24
N CYS A 96 -7.16 -3.06 -1.34
CA CYS A 96 -8.25 -2.72 -0.46
C CYS A 96 -8.67 -3.97 0.32
N LEU A 97 -8.71 -3.90 1.64
CA LEU A 97 -9.27 -4.93 2.52
C LEU A 97 -10.69 -4.52 2.87
N LEU A 98 -11.65 -5.34 2.47
CA LEU A 98 -13.08 -5.09 2.67
C LEU A 98 -13.63 -6.07 3.72
N TYR A 99 -14.55 -5.59 4.54
CA TYR A 99 -15.42 -6.37 5.41
C TYR A 99 -16.86 -5.92 5.18
N GLN A 100 -17.72 -6.80 4.71
CA GLN A 100 -19.12 -6.49 4.38
C GLN A 100 -19.25 -5.20 3.53
N ASP A 101 -18.48 -5.10 2.45
CA ASP A 101 -18.40 -3.94 1.55
C ASP A 101 -17.82 -2.65 2.17
N ARG A 102 -17.47 -2.63 3.45
CA ARG A 102 -16.77 -1.51 4.11
C ARG A 102 -15.26 -1.67 3.92
N LEU A 103 -14.59 -0.62 3.48
CA LEU A 103 -13.13 -0.58 3.44
C LEU A 103 -12.59 -0.44 4.87
N ILE A 104 -11.79 -1.42 5.30
CA ILE A 104 -11.22 -1.49 6.65
C ILE A 104 -9.69 -1.49 6.66
N GLY A 105 -9.06 -1.60 5.49
CA GLY A 105 -7.61 -1.55 5.39
C GLY A 105 -7.12 -1.30 3.97
N THR A 106 -5.91 -0.76 3.85
CA THR A 106 -5.21 -0.54 2.59
C THR A 106 -3.74 -0.89 2.72
N ALA A 107 -3.10 -1.24 1.60
CA ALA A 107 -1.65 -1.32 1.47
C ALA A 107 -1.26 -1.12 0.00
N ALA A 108 -0.19 -0.36 -0.25
CA ALA A 108 0.24 -0.02 -1.60
C ALA A 108 1.75 -0.12 -1.77
N LEU A 109 2.18 -0.30 -3.01
CA LEU A 109 3.58 -0.24 -3.43
C LEU A 109 3.77 0.85 -4.48
N LYS A 110 4.74 1.74 -4.24
CA LYS A 110 5.20 2.75 -5.19
C LYS A 110 6.56 2.34 -5.73
N ILE A 111 6.78 2.50 -7.02
CA ILE A 111 8.10 2.25 -7.63
C ILE A 111 9.10 3.34 -7.18
N ILE A 112 10.26 2.91 -6.71
CA ILE A 112 11.42 3.78 -6.44
C ILE A 112 12.41 3.66 -7.60
N ASP A 113 12.80 2.43 -7.95
CA ASP A 113 13.70 2.11 -9.05
C ASP A 113 13.36 0.72 -9.64
N GLU A 114 14.17 0.23 -10.57
CA GLU A 114 13.97 -1.06 -11.25
C GLU A 114 13.87 -2.25 -10.29
N PHE A 115 14.50 -2.18 -9.11
CA PHE A 115 14.59 -3.29 -8.16
C PHE A 115 13.90 -3.03 -6.83
N THR A 116 13.47 -1.78 -6.58
CA THR A 116 13.01 -1.34 -5.27
C THR A 116 11.63 -0.70 -5.35
N VAL A 117 10.71 -1.14 -4.49
CA VAL A 117 9.42 -0.49 -4.27
C VAL A 117 9.33 0.06 -2.85
N GLU A 118 8.49 1.06 -2.65
CA GLU A 118 8.19 1.66 -1.35
C GLU A 118 6.80 1.24 -0.88
N LEU A 119 6.72 0.69 0.34
CA LEU A 119 5.43 0.45 1.01
C LEU A 119 4.81 1.78 1.41
N LYS A 120 3.61 2.04 0.91
CA LYS A 120 2.81 3.24 1.17
C LYS A 120 1.38 2.87 1.57
N ALA A 121 0.64 3.84 2.09
CA ALA A 121 -0.79 3.71 2.39
C ALA A 121 -1.14 2.45 3.21
N MET A 122 -0.24 2.02 4.11
CA MET A 122 -0.47 0.87 4.97
C MET A 122 -1.29 1.30 6.19
N TYR A 123 -2.61 1.17 6.06
CA TYR A 123 -3.56 1.53 7.10
C TYR A 123 -4.48 0.36 7.43
N LEU A 124 -4.92 0.29 8.68
CA LEU A 124 -5.94 -0.66 9.16
C LEU A 124 -6.79 0.04 10.21
N ASP A 125 -8.09 -0.03 10.04
CA ASP A 125 -9.09 0.49 10.96
C ASP A 125 -8.84 -0.05 12.38
N GLN A 126 -8.91 0.82 13.39
CA GLN A 126 -8.58 0.49 14.79
C GLN A 126 -9.42 -0.67 15.31
N GLU A 127 -10.70 -0.73 14.97
CA GLU A 127 -11.63 -1.78 15.39
C GLU A 127 -11.20 -3.19 14.93
N TYR A 128 -10.40 -3.26 13.85
CA TYR A 128 -9.96 -4.52 13.23
C TYR A 128 -8.50 -4.87 13.52
N ARG A 129 -7.80 -4.06 14.35
CA ARG A 129 -6.42 -4.35 14.75
C ARG A 129 -6.36 -5.54 15.71
N GLY A 130 -5.20 -6.18 15.78
CA GLY A 130 -4.98 -7.34 16.65
C GLY A 130 -5.50 -8.69 16.10
N GLN A 131 -6.25 -8.70 15.00
CA GLN A 131 -6.85 -9.88 14.40
C GLN A 131 -5.99 -10.53 13.28
N GLY A 132 -4.76 -10.07 13.08
CA GLY A 132 -3.85 -10.60 12.06
C GLY A 132 -3.99 -9.97 10.67
N LEU A 133 -5.01 -9.14 10.43
CA LEU A 133 -5.31 -8.51 9.12
C LEU A 133 -4.17 -7.63 8.59
N GLY A 134 -3.45 -6.91 9.47
CA GLY A 134 -2.27 -6.15 9.06
C GLY A 134 -1.14 -7.04 8.52
N ARG A 135 -0.99 -8.27 9.06
CA ARG A 135 -0.03 -9.25 8.54
C ARG A 135 -0.47 -9.80 7.18
N GLU A 136 -1.74 -9.97 6.99
CA GLU A 136 -2.33 -10.42 5.72
C GLU A 136 -2.09 -9.39 4.61
N LEU A 137 -2.44 -8.09 4.85
CA LEU A 137 -2.13 -6.99 3.95
C LEU A 137 -0.64 -6.93 3.60
N MET A 138 0.23 -7.02 4.61
CA MET A 138 1.68 -7.02 4.42
C MET A 138 2.13 -8.22 3.58
N GLY A 139 1.64 -9.42 3.89
CA GLY A 139 1.96 -10.64 3.14
C GLY A 139 1.56 -10.52 1.67
N LYS A 140 0.40 -9.92 1.39
CA LYS A 140 -0.07 -9.72 0.02
C LYS A 140 0.83 -8.79 -0.77
N VAL A 141 1.18 -7.61 -0.25
CA VAL A 141 2.06 -6.68 -0.99
C VAL A 141 3.47 -7.22 -1.15
N ILE A 142 4.00 -7.98 -0.18
CA ILE A 142 5.29 -8.67 -0.32
C ILE A 142 5.24 -9.73 -1.42
N SER A 143 4.18 -10.53 -1.46
CA SER A 143 3.97 -11.54 -2.51
C SER A 143 3.92 -10.90 -3.90
N GLU A 144 3.21 -9.77 -4.03
CA GLU A 144 3.11 -9.04 -5.29
C GLU A 144 4.46 -8.42 -5.70
N ALA A 145 5.21 -7.83 -4.77
CA ALA A 145 6.55 -7.31 -5.06
C ALA A 145 7.46 -8.41 -5.62
N LYS A 146 7.46 -9.60 -5.02
CA LYS A 146 8.19 -10.77 -5.51
C LYS A 146 7.73 -11.21 -6.90
N ARG A 147 6.42 -11.32 -7.10
CA ARG A 147 5.83 -11.71 -8.39
C ARG A 147 6.20 -10.76 -9.51
N LEU A 148 6.28 -9.47 -9.21
CA LEU A 148 6.68 -8.41 -10.14
C LEU A 148 8.19 -8.31 -10.37
N GLY A 149 9.00 -9.11 -9.64
CA GLY A 149 10.45 -9.20 -9.82
C GLY A 149 11.27 -8.23 -9.00
N TYR A 150 10.66 -7.42 -8.13
CA TYR A 150 11.39 -6.52 -7.25
C TYR A 150 12.26 -7.33 -6.27
N LYS A 151 13.36 -6.72 -5.85
CA LYS A 151 14.36 -7.32 -4.96
C LYS A 151 14.26 -6.80 -3.54
N SER A 152 13.62 -5.66 -3.35
CA SER A 152 13.47 -5.07 -2.02
C SER A 152 12.24 -4.19 -1.91
N ILE A 153 11.75 -4.08 -0.68
CA ILE A 153 10.73 -3.13 -0.26
C ILE A 153 11.35 -2.21 0.78
N VAL A 154 11.24 -0.91 0.59
CA VAL A 154 11.59 0.09 1.61
C VAL A 154 10.31 0.73 2.18
N LEU A 155 10.41 1.30 3.36
CA LEU A 155 9.35 2.10 3.96
C LEU A 155 9.93 3.21 4.84
N ASP A 156 9.19 4.29 4.95
CA ASP A 156 9.39 5.31 5.96
C ASP A 156 8.25 5.31 6.99
N SER A 157 8.55 5.66 8.23
CA SER A 157 7.57 5.68 9.32
C SER A 157 7.99 6.67 10.41
N MET A 158 7.20 6.72 11.47
CA MET A 158 7.50 7.53 12.66
C MET A 158 7.66 6.61 13.88
N SER A 159 8.63 6.89 14.71
CA SER A 159 8.97 6.11 15.92
C SER A 159 7.81 5.99 16.92
N GLN A 160 6.85 6.91 16.86
CA GLN A 160 5.63 6.85 17.67
C GLN A 160 4.65 5.74 17.25
N TYR A 161 4.71 5.24 16.01
CA TYR A 161 3.80 4.20 15.52
C TYR A 161 4.27 2.78 15.90
N LYS A 162 4.37 2.54 17.20
CA LYS A 162 4.94 1.31 17.77
C LYS A 162 4.32 0.02 17.24
N SER A 163 3.00 0.01 16.99
CA SER A 163 2.31 -1.18 16.49
C SER A 163 2.69 -1.50 15.04
N ALA A 164 2.83 -0.46 14.21
CA ALA A 164 3.26 -0.60 12.82
C ALA A 164 4.73 -1.08 12.76
N LEU A 165 5.62 -0.46 13.55
CA LEU A 165 7.02 -0.86 13.61
C LEU A 165 7.18 -2.32 14.03
N LYS A 166 6.44 -2.78 15.06
CA LYS A 166 6.43 -4.19 15.45
C LYS A 166 5.95 -5.13 14.33
N LEU A 167 4.99 -4.69 13.51
CA LEU A 167 4.56 -5.46 12.35
C LEU A 167 5.69 -5.56 11.32
N TYR A 168 6.33 -4.46 10.98
CA TYR A 168 7.43 -4.41 10.03
C TYR A 168 8.60 -5.29 10.47
N GLU A 169 9.07 -5.16 11.71
CA GLU A 169 10.12 -6.01 12.30
C GLU A 169 9.77 -7.50 12.24
N LYS A 170 8.54 -7.88 12.66
CA LYS A 170 8.06 -9.27 12.61
C LYS A 170 7.95 -9.82 11.19
N THR A 171 7.84 -8.95 10.19
CA THR A 171 7.78 -9.32 8.78
C THR A 171 9.18 -9.42 8.14
N GLY A 172 10.22 -9.03 8.87
CA GLY A 172 11.62 -9.12 8.45
C GLY A 172 12.24 -7.81 7.98
N PHE A 173 11.54 -6.70 8.07
CA PHE A 173 12.12 -5.39 7.79
C PHE A 173 13.20 -5.07 8.82
N LYS A 174 14.28 -4.47 8.34
CA LYS A 174 15.43 -4.01 9.16
C LYS A 174 15.61 -2.52 8.94
N ASN A 175 16.14 -1.84 9.94
CA ASN A 175 16.50 -0.42 9.81
C ASN A 175 17.49 -0.23 8.66
N THR A 176 17.31 0.86 7.92
CA THR A 176 18.18 1.28 6.81
C THR A 176 18.45 2.77 6.90
N GLU A 177 19.33 3.27 6.06
CA GLU A 177 19.58 4.70 5.91
C GLU A 177 18.37 5.40 5.29
N ARG A 178 18.27 6.71 5.51
CA ARG A 178 17.25 7.56 4.88
C ARG A 178 17.42 7.52 3.36
N TYR A 179 16.36 7.19 2.65
CA TYR A 179 16.34 7.09 1.19
C TYR A 179 15.44 8.13 0.50
N ASN A 180 14.72 8.96 1.26
CA ASN A 180 13.84 10.01 0.74
C ASN A 180 13.87 11.26 1.61
N ASP A 181 13.27 12.34 1.12
CA ASP A 181 13.23 13.65 1.78
C ASP A 181 12.00 13.85 2.68
N ASN A 182 11.33 12.78 3.12
CA ASN A 182 10.20 12.91 4.04
C ASN A 182 10.67 13.40 5.41
N MET A 183 10.52 14.70 5.66
CA MET A 183 10.94 15.34 6.91
C MET A 183 10.14 14.87 8.15
N TYR A 184 8.99 14.24 7.95
CA TYR A 184 8.15 13.76 9.05
C TYR A 184 8.53 12.35 9.50
N ALA A 185 9.31 11.61 8.71
CA ALA A 185 9.78 10.27 9.04
C ALA A 185 11.10 10.33 9.82
N ASP A 186 11.18 9.56 10.88
CA ASP A 186 12.38 9.34 11.69
C ASP A 186 12.81 7.85 11.74
N VAL A 187 12.05 6.97 11.07
CA VAL A 187 12.36 5.55 10.91
C VAL A 187 12.32 5.18 9.44
N PHE A 188 13.38 4.51 8.98
CA PHE A 188 13.51 4.00 7.62
C PHE A 188 13.86 2.51 7.71
N MET A 189 13.11 1.70 6.97
CA MET A 189 13.31 0.25 7.02
C MET A 189 13.33 -0.34 5.62
N ARG A 190 14.00 -1.49 5.48
CA ARG A 190 14.15 -2.26 4.23
C ARG A 190 13.90 -3.74 4.49
N LEU A 191 13.22 -4.37 3.55
CA LEU A 191 13.07 -5.81 3.43
C LEU A 191 13.68 -6.25 2.10
N ASP A 192 14.68 -7.14 2.13
CA ASP A 192 15.16 -7.85 0.95
C ASP A 192 14.26 -9.07 0.70
N LEU A 193 13.86 -9.30 -0.58
CA LEU A 193 12.79 -10.21 -1.01
C LEU A 193 13.29 -11.59 -1.45
#